data_f98a12ca2c319fa978c77749f2bb04bf
#
_entry.id   f98a12ca2c319fa978c77749f2bb04bf
#
_cell.length_a   1.000
_cell.length_b   1.000
_cell.length_c   1.000
_cell.angle_alpha   90.00
_cell.angle_beta   90.00
_cell.angle_gamma   90.00
#
_symmetry.space_group_name_H-M   'P 1'
#
loop_
_entity.id
_entity.type
_entity.pdbx_description
1 polymer ?
#
loop_
_entity_poly.entity_id
_entity_poly.type
_entity_poly.pdbx_seq_one_letter_code
_entity_poly.pdbx_strand_id
1 'polypeptide(L)'
;MDLNVPLDVPRNARDEYIRNYTEITKGSGRLMLFAGDQKVEHLNDDFYGPGIAEDDADPEHLFRIASRGRIGVFATQLGLIARYGMDYPDVPYLVKLNSKTNLVKTSQADPLSRAWIDVQQVMEFRRESGLRILGVGYTVYPGSEHEVVMLREAAQVVHKAHRHGLVVVL
;
A
#
# COMPACT_ATOMS: atom_id res chain seq x y z
N MET A 1 -22.31 11.80 0.22
CA MET A 1 -21.06 12.62 0.15
C MET A 1 -20.82 12.96 -1.30
N ASP A 2 -20.62 14.24 -1.59
CA ASP A 2 -20.27 14.65 -2.95
C ASP A 2 -18.76 14.39 -3.13
N LEU A 3 -18.41 13.23 -3.71
CA LEU A 3 -17.01 12.87 -3.93
C LEU A 3 -16.52 13.55 -5.21
N ASN A 4 -15.52 14.41 -5.06
CA ASN A 4 -14.83 14.98 -6.21
C ASN A 4 -13.86 13.94 -6.81
N VAL A 5 -14.32 13.21 -7.83
CA VAL A 5 -13.49 12.23 -8.54
C VAL A 5 -12.43 12.97 -9.35
N PRO A 6 -11.14 12.62 -9.24
CA PRO A 6 -10.08 13.24 -10.04
C PRO A 6 -10.37 13.17 -11.54
N LEU A 7 -10.07 14.25 -12.26
CA LEU A 7 -10.42 14.37 -13.69
C LEU A 7 -9.67 13.38 -14.59
N ASP A 8 -8.52 12.90 -14.15
CA ASP A 8 -7.70 11.90 -14.84
C ASP A 8 -8.19 10.45 -14.63
N VAL A 9 -9.19 10.24 -13.75
CA VAL A 9 -9.92 8.98 -13.68
C VAL A 9 -10.85 8.88 -14.89
N PRO A 10 -10.61 7.95 -15.83
CA PRO A 10 -11.41 7.85 -17.05
C PRO A 10 -12.86 7.45 -16.72
N ARG A 11 -13.80 7.84 -17.59
CA ARG A 11 -15.24 7.64 -17.37
C ARG A 11 -15.61 6.20 -17.02
N ASN A 12 -14.98 5.23 -17.67
CA ASN A 12 -15.23 3.80 -17.45
C ASN A 12 -14.64 3.26 -16.13
N ALA A 13 -13.80 4.00 -15.44
CA ALA A 13 -13.22 3.62 -14.15
C ALA A 13 -13.77 4.42 -12.95
N ARG A 14 -14.66 5.40 -13.19
CA ARG A 14 -15.18 6.28 -12.13
C ARG A 14 -15.99 5.55 -11.08
N ASP A 15 -16.84 4.65 -11.50
CA ASP A 15 -17.68 3.88 -10.57
C ASP A 15 -16.82 2.98 -9.68
N GLU A 16 -15.77 2.38 -10.25
CA GLU A 16 -14.81 1.59 -9.48
C GLU A 16 -14.04 2.47 -8.49
N TYR A 17 -13.56 3.64 -8.93
CA TYR A 17 -12.87 4.59 -8.05
C TYR A 17 -13.76 5.03 -6.88
N ILE A 18 -15.02 5.37 -7.16
CA ILE A 18 -15.99 5.78 -6.14
C ILE A 18 -16.22 4.65 -5.12
N ARG A 19 -16.41 3.42 -5.61
CA ARG A 19 -16.56 2.24 -4.73
C ARG A 19 -15.33 2.06 -3.84
N ASN A 20 -14.14 2.01 -4.43
CA ASN A 20 -12.89 1.82 -3.70
C ASN A 20 -12.67 2.94 -2.67
N TYR A 21 -12.85 4.20 -3.06
CA TYR A 21 -12.71 5.34 -2.17
C TYR A 21 -13.73 5.33 -1.02
N THR A 22 -14.98 5.04 -1.32
CA THR A 22 -16.04 4.94 -0.30
C THR A 22 -15.73 3.83 0.70
N GLU A 23 -15.23 2.70 0.21
CA GLU A 23 -14.89 1.55 1.04
C GLU A 23 -13.72 1.84 1.97
N ILE A 24 -12.60 2.37 1.45
CA ILE A 24 -11.41 2.66 2.28
C ILE A 24 -11.65 3.79 3.29
N THR A 25 -12.57 4.71 2.98
CA THR A 25 -12.96 5.80 3.90
C THR A 25 -14.18 5.46 4.75
N LYS A 26 -14.78 4.28 4.53
CA LYS A 26 -16.04 3.86 5.17
C LYS A 26 -17.15 4.93 5.03
N GLY A 27 -17.17 5.60 3.87
CA GLY A 27 -18.12 6.67 3.57
C GLY A 27 -17.88 7.99 4.31
N SER A 28 -16.86 8.09 5.16
CA SER A 28 -16.58 9.28 5.97
C SER A 28 -15.73 10.34 5.24
N GLY A 29 -15.08 9.96 4.14
CA GLY A 29 -14.06 10.79 3.47
C GLY A 29 -12.73 10.87 4.23
N ARG A 30 -12.59 10.12 5.32
CA ARG A 30 -11.34 10.05 6.12
C ARG A 30 -10.78 8.64 6.05
N LEU A 31 -9.47 8.55 5.77
CA LEU A 31 -8.78 7.27 5.69
C LEU A 31 -8.13 6.91 7.03
N MET A 32 -8.45 5.74 7.56
CA MET A 32 -7.66 5.07 8.59
C MET A 32 -6.84 3.98 7.91
N LEU A 33 -5.60 4.31 7.57
CA LEU A 33 -4.65 3.38 6.96
C LEU A 33 -3.83 2.70 8.07
N PHE A 34 -3.81 1.38 8.07
CA PHE A 34 -2.88 0.59 8.87
C PHE A 34 -1.70 0.20 7.98
N ALA A 35 -0.50 0.71 8.31
CA ALA A 35 0.71 0.43 7.56
C ALA A 35 1.45 -0.78 8.16
N GLY A 36 1.79 -1.75 7.30
CA GLY A 36 2.56 -2.94 7.66
C GLY A 36 3.71 -3.20 6.69
N ASP A 37 4.19 -2.16 6.00
CA ASP A 37 5.32 -2.23 5.09
C ASP A 37 6.68 -2.27 5.82
N GLN A 38 6.73 -1.84 7.07
CA GLN A 38 7.92 -1.89 7.91
C GLN A 38 8.51 -3.30 8.06
N LYS A 39 7.69 -4.32 7.97
CA LYS A 39 8.15 -5.72 8.07
C LYS A 39 9.22 -6.06 7.03
N VAL A 40 9.13 -5.45 5.84
CA VAL A 40 10.15 -5.58 4.79
C VAL A 40 11.24 -4.51 4.94
N GLU A 41 10.86 -3.28 5.27
CA GLU A 41 11.79 -2.15 5.28
C GLU A 41 12.77 -2.22 6.46
N HIS A 42 12.29 -2.56 7.64
CA HIS A 42 13.07 -2.60 8.86
C HIS A 42 13.60 -4.00 9.19
N LEU A 43 13.07 -5.04 8.55
CA LEU A 43 13.45 -6.44 8.78
C LEU A 43 13.37 -6.79 10.28
N ASN A 44 14.53 -7.03 10.90
CA ASN A 44 14.59 -7.45 12.30
C ASN A 44 14.77 -6.29 13.31
N ASP A 45 15.07 -5.07 12.82
CA ASP A 45 15.47 -3.98 13.70
C ASP A 45 14.37 -3.58 14.70
N ASP A 46 13.09 -3.65 14.27
CA ASP A 46 11.95 -3.24 15.09
C ASP A 46 11.10 -4.41 15.63
N PHE A 47 11.41 -5.63 15.24
CA PHE A 47 10.54 -6.78 15.47
C PHE A 47 11.13 -7.88 16.34
N TYR A 48 12.32 -7.64 16.90
CA TYR A 48 13.00 -8.54 17.82
C TYR A 48 13.72 -7.75 18.91
N GLY A 49 13.70 -8.25 20.13
CA GLY A 49 14.48 -7.67 21.21
C GLY A 49 13.75 -7.64 22.55
N PRO A 50 14.43 -7.18 23.61
CA PRO A 50 13.83 -7.04 24.92
C PRO A 50 12.62 -6.09 24.89
N GLY A 51 11.48 -6.55 25.39
CA GLY A 51 10.25 -5.76 25.46
C GLY A 51 9.41 -5.75 24.17
N ILE A 52 9.86 -6.43 23.11
CA ILE A 52 9.06 -6.66 21.89
C ILE A 52 8.33 -7.99 22.06
N ALA A 53 7.05 -8.01 21.72
CA ALA A 53 6.25 -9.23 21.78
C ALA A 53 6.77 -10.26 20.77
N GLU A 54 6.79 -11.53 21.15
CA GLU A 54 7.30 -12.62 20.31
C GLU A 54 6.53 -12.74 18.98
N ASP A 55 5.21 -12.45 19.01
CA ASP A 55 4.34 -12.41 17.84
C ASP A 55 4.78 -11.38 16.77
N ASP A 56 5.48 -10.32 17.17
CA ASP A 56 5.94 -9.29 16.23
C ASP A 56 6.99 -9.82 15.25
N ALA A 57 7.65 -10.92 15.57
CA ALA A 57 8.57 -11.61 14.67
C ALA A 57 7.85 -12.21 13.45
N ASP A 58 6.58 -12.62 13.61
CA ASP A 58 5.79 -13.24 12.55
C ASP A 58 5.10 -12.20 11.67
N PRO A 59 5.37 -12.15 10.35
CA PRO A 59 4.69 -11.23 9.43
C PRO A 59 3.17 -11.38 9.41
N GLU A 60 2.63 -12.57 9.68
CA GLU A 60 1.19 -12.81 9.75
C GLU A 60 0.52 -12.04 10.89
N HIS A 61 1.28 -11.67 11.94
CA HIS A 61 0.76 -10.88 13.06
C HIS A 61 0.07 -9.60 12.60
N LEU A 62 0.63 -8.91 11.59
CA LEU A 62 0.04 -7.70 11.03
C LEU A 62 -1.32 -7.96 10.34
N PHE A 63 -1.49 -9.12 9.71
CA PHE A 63 -2.76 -9.53 9.10
C PHE A 63 -3.81 -9.84 10.18
N ARG A 64 -3.40 -10.48 11.29
CA ARG A 64 -4.28 -10.70 12.47
C ARG A 64 -4.75 -9.39 13.07
N ILE A 65 -3.88 -8.38 13.18
CA ILE A 65 -4.25 -7.04 13.65
C ILE A 65 -5.22 -6.38 12.66
N ALA A 66 -4.90 -6.40 11.36
CA ALA A 66 -5.73 -5.80 10.32
C ALA A 66 -7.15 -6.38 10.29
N SER A 67 -7.27 -7.70 10.46
CA SER A 67 -8.57 -8.41 10.44
C SER A 67 -9.48 -8.06 11.62
N ARG A 68 -8.91 -7.64 12.74
CA ARG A 68 -9.64 -7.27 13.97
C ARG A 68 -9.82 -5.76 14.12
N GLY A 69 -9.01 -4.98 13.41
CA GLY A 69 -8.97 -3.53 13.51
C GLY A 69 -10.13 -2.85 12.76
N ARG A 70 -10.57 -1.69 13.27
CA ARG A 70 -11.50 -0.82 12.54
C ARG A 70 -10.75 0.06 11.54
N ILE A 71 -10.02 -0.56 10.61
CA ILE A 71 -9.22 0.11 9.60
C ILE A 71 -10.02 0.35 8.31
N GLY A 72 -9.63 1.34 7.53
CA GLY A 72 -10.11 1.55 6.17
C GLY A 72 -9.38 0.66 5.18
N VAL A 73 -8.05 0.51 5.35
CA VAL A 73 -7.21 -0.29 4.46
C VAL A 73 -5.93 -0.73 5.19
N PHE A 74 -5.44 -1.91 4.84
CA PHE A 74 -4.14 -2.43 5.27
C PHE A 74 -3.13 -2.30 4.13
N ALA A 75 -2.08 -1.51 4.35
CA ALA A 75 -1.02 -1.25 3.38
C ALA A 75 0.19 -2.15 3.66
N THR A 76 0.55 -3.01 2.70
CA THR A 76 1.74 -3.85 2.77
C THR A 76 2.19 -4.28 1.37
N GLN A 77 3.34 -4.97 1.27
CA GLN A 77 3.88 -5.43 0.00
C GLN A 77 3.08 -6.61 -0.58
N LEU A 78 3.07 -6.70 -1.91
CA LEU A 78 2.33 -7.73 -2.64
C LEU A 78 2.71 -9.16 -2.20
N GLY A 79 4.00 -9.41 -1.95
CA GLY A 79 4.47 -10.73 -1.53
C GLY A 79 3.88 -11.20 -0.20
N LEU A 80 3.68 -10.29 0.75
CA LEU A 80 3.01 -10.60 2.03
C LEU A 80 1.53 -10.87 1.82
N ILE A 81 0.85 -10.06 0.97
CA ILE A 81 -0.56 -10.30 0.63
C ILE A 81 -0.71 -11.64 -0.09
N ALA A 82 0.18 -11.97 -1.02
CA ALA A 82 0.17 -13.24 -1.74
C ALA A 82 0.35 -14.45 -0.79
N ARG A 83 1.13 -14.27 0.28
CA ARG A 83 1.36 -15.35 1.25
C ARG A 83 0.20 -15.54 2.22
N TYR A 84 -0.38 -14.47 2.71
CA TYR A 84 -1.34 -14.52 3.82
C TYR A 84 -2.76 -14.07 3.46
N GLY A 85 -2.95 -13.36 2.33
CA GLY A 85 -4.20 -12.69 2.01
C GLY A 85 -5.41 -13.62 1.93
N MET A 86 -5.23 -14.86 1.51
CA MET A 86 -6.33 -15.83 1.42
C MET A 86 -6.81 -16.32 2.79
N ASP A 87 -5.99 -16.21 3.83
CA ASP A 87 -6.39 -16.48 5.21
C ASP A 87 -7.16 -15.30 5.83
N TYR A 88 -7.09 -14.11 5.18
CA TYR A 88 -7.73 -12.87 5.60
C TYR A 88 -8.45 -12.16 4.44
N PRO A 89 -9.40 -12.84 3.75
CA PRO A 89 -10.01 -12.34 2.51
C PRO A 89 -10.88 -11.09 2.71
N ASP A 90 -11.37 -10.86 3.91
CA ASP A 90 -12.22 -9.70 4.22
C ASP A 90 -11.44 -8.41 4.50
N VAL A 91 -10.12 -8.50 4.64
CA VAL A 91 -9.27 -7.33 4.85
C VAL A 91 -9.19 -6.51 3.56
N PRO A 92 -9.47 -5.19 3.60
CA PRO A 92 -9.24 -4.32 2.45
C PRO A 92 -7.74 -4.01 2.33
N TYR A 93 -7.16 -4.29 1.17
CA TYR A 93 -5.72 -4.15 0.93
C TYR A 93 -5.38 -2.95 0.07
N LEU A 94 -4.25 -2.32 0.42
CA LEU A 94 -3.53 -1.36 -0.40
C LEU A 94 -2.12 -1.90 -0.65
N VAL A 95 -1.78 -2.12 -1.92
CA VAL A 95 -0.48 -2.68 -2.27
C VAL A 95 0.58 -1.60 -2.31
N LYS A 96 1.59 -1.71 -1.43
CA LYS A 96 2.78 -0.85 -1.45
C LYS A 96 3.66 -1.25 -2.63
N LEU A 97 3.91 -0.33 -3.57
CA LEU A 97 4.61 -0.61 -4.81
C LEU A 97 6.12 -0.50 -4.68
N ASN A 98 6.59 0.46 -3.90
CA ASN A 98 8.01 0.70 -3.67
C ASN A 98 8.42 0.37 -2.24
N SER A 99 9.66 0.02 -2.06
CA SER A 99 10.24 -0.25 -0.76
C SER A 99 11.76 -0.19 -0.83
N LYS A 100 12.38 -0.26 0.33
CA LYS A 100 13.82 -0.40 0.55
C LYS A 100 14.04 -1.31 1.75
N THR A 101 15.26 -1.66 2.05
CA THR A 101 15.63 -2.26 3.33
C THR A 101 16.63 -1.36 4.06
N ASN A 102 16.72 -1.50 5.38
CA ASN A 102 17.71 -0.79 6.19
C ASN A 102 19.10 -1.46 6.17
N LEU A 103 19.29 -2.51 5.35
CA LEU A 103 20.56 -3.24 5.25
C LEU A 103 21.65 -2.43 4.54
N VAL A 104 21.27 -1.63 3.55
CA VAL A 104 22.23 -0.81 2.80
C VAL A 104 22.46 0.51 3.53
N LYS A 105 23.70 0.74 3.94
CA LYS A 105 24.07 2.03 4.54
C LYS A 105 24.12 3.10 3.44
N THR A 106 23.39 4.18 3.65
CA THR A 106 23.33 5.33 2.75
C THR A 106 23.73 6.59 3.49
N SER A 107 24.14 7.62 2.73
CA SER A 107 24.50 8.94 3.30
C SER A 107 23.28 9.74 3.76
N GLN A 108 22.08 9.38 3.27
CA GLN A 108 20.82 9.99 3.63
C GLN A 108 19.95 9.00 4.42
N ALA A 109 19.17 9.53 5.37
CA ALA A 109 18.20 8.74 6.12
C ALA A 109 17.10 8.19 5.18
N ASP A 110 16.73 8.96 4.15
CA ASP A 110 15.65 8.65 3.20
C ASP A 110 16.24 8.44 1.80
N PRO A 111 16.73 7.23 1.51
CA PRO A 111 17.35 6.91 0.24
C PRO A 111 16.32 6.72 -0.88
N LEU A 112 16.83 6.40 -2.07
CA LEU A 112 16.03 6.02 -3.20
C LEU A 112 15.18 4.77 -2.88
N SER A 113 13.85 4.91 -2.98
CA SER A 113 12.89 3.81 -2.89
C SER A 113 12.19 3.64 -4.24
N ARG A 114 12.60 2.63 -5.02
CA ARG A 114 12.06 2.34 -6.35
C ARG A 114 10.87 1.39 -6.27
N ALA A 115 9.98 1.49 -7.26
CA ALA A 115 8.93 0.50 -7.41
C ALA A 115 9.52 -0.89 -7.70
N TRP A 116 9.09 -1.91 -6.95
CA TRP A 116 9.44 -3.32 -7.17
C TRP A 116 8.47 -4.01 -8.10
N ILE A 117 7.24 -3.51 -8.11
CA ILE A 117 6.14 -3.99 -8.94
C ILE A 117 5.40 -2.79 -9.54
N ASP A 118 4.67 -3.02 -10.61
CA ASP A 118 3.85 -2.00 -11.21
C ASP A 118 2.34 -2.24 -11.01
N VAL A 119 1.54 -1.25 -11.40
CA VAL A 119 0.08 -1.31 -11.24
C VAL A 119 -0.54 -2.46 -12.06
N GLN A 120 0.04 -2.81 -13.20
CA GLN A 120 -0.47 -3.90 -14.04
C GLN A 120 -0.35 -5.26 -13.31
N GLN A 121 0.80 -5.52 -12.67
CA GLN A 121 1.00 -6.72 -11.86
C GLN A 121 0.02 -6.78 -10.68
N VAL A 122 -0.28 -5.65 -10.05
CA VAL A 122 -1.31 -5.57 -9.00
C VAL A 122 -2.70 -5.92 -9.54
N MET A 123 -3.06 -5.43 -10.73
CA MET A 123 -4.35 -5.73 -11.34
C MET A 123 -4.49 -7.20 -11.76
N GLU A 124 -3.41 -7.79 -12.25
CA GLU A 124 -3.37 -9.23 -12.54
C GLU A 124 -3.57 -10.04 -11.26
N PHE A 125 -2.83 -9.73 -10.20
CA PHE A 125 -2.96 -10.39 -8.91
C PHE A 125 -4.37 -10.22 -8.32
N ARG A 126 -4.94 -9.00 -8.36
CA ARG A 126 -6.31 -8.72 -7.91
C ARG A 126 -7.33 -9.61 -8.62
N ARG A 127 -7.20 -9.73 -9.94
CA ARG A 127 -8.11 -10.55 -10.77
C ARG A 127 -8.01 -12.03 -10.42
N GLU A 128 -6.80 -12.54 -10.24
CA GLU A 128 -6.56 -13.96 -10.01
C GLU A 128 -6.87 -14.40 -8.58
N SER A 129 -6.55 -13.57 -7.59
CA SER A 129 -6.80 -13.86 -6.18
C SER A 129 -8.24 -13.60 -5.75
N GLY A 130 -8.94 -12.67 -6.40
CA GLY A 130 -10.25 -12.19 -5.96
C GLY A 130 -10.21 -11.36 -4.68
N LEU A 131 -9.02 -11.05 -4.14
CA LEU A 131 -8.88 -10.27 -2.91
C LEU A 131 -9.31 -8.81 -3.09
N ARG A 132 -9.70 -8.19 -1.99
CA ARG A 132 -10.17 -6.80 -1.92
C ARG A 132 -9.00 -5.81 -1.99
N ILE A 133 -8.38 -5.70 -3.16
CA ILE A 133 -7.33 -4.72 -3.41
C ILE A 133 -7.98 -3.44 -3.95
N LEU A 134 -7.98 -2.39 -3.13
CA LEU A 134 -8.73 -1.16 -3.37
C LEU A 134 -7.85 -0.01 -3.82
N GLY A 135 -6.54 -0.14 -3.64
CA GLY A 135 -5.61 0.91 -3.97
C GLY A 135 -4.16 0.45 -4.00
N VAL A 136 -3.30 1.39 -4.33
CA VAL A 136 -1.85 1.24 -4.31
C VAL A 136 -1.19 2.38 -3.53
N GLY A 137 -0.04 2.09 -2.94
CA GLY A 137 0.76 3.06 -2.20
C GLY A 137 2.14 3.25 -2.80
N TYR A 138 2.64 4.48 -2.75
CA TYR A 138 3.99 4.78 -3.17
C TYR A 138 4.58 5.85 -2.24
N THR A 139 5.72 5.58 -1.60
CA THR A 139 6.38 6.55 -0.72
C THR A 139 7.36 7.41 -1.50
N VAL A 140 7.24 8.72 -1.35
CA VAL A 140 8.18 9.71 -1.86
C VAL A 140 8.86 10.36 -0.66
N TYR A 141 10.16 10.57 -0.77
CA TYR A 141 10.95 11.33 0.22
C TYR A 141 11.32 12.71 -0.35
N PRO A 142 10.48 13.74 -0.14
CA PRO A 142 10.77 15.09 -0.60
C PRO A 142 12.04 15.63 0.07
N GLY A 143 12.88 16.29 -0.71
CA GLY A 143 14.17 16.82 -0.24
C GLY A 143 15.34 15.83 -0.29
N SER A 144 15.11 14.56 -0.68
CA SER A 144 16.22 13.65 -0.94
C SER A 144 16.88 13.94 -2.30
N GLU A 145 18.14 13.54 -2.47
CA GLU A 145 18.85 13.68 -3.76
C GLU A 145 18.18 12.89 -4.90
N HIS A 146 17.28 11.95 -4.56
CA HIS A 146 16.55 11.10 -5.50
C HIS A 146 15.09 11.53 -5.72
N GLU A 147 14.68 12.65 -5.15
CA GLU A 147 13.31 13.16 -5.19
C GLU A 147 12.71 13.16 -6.60
N VAL A 148 13.44 13.66 -7.59
CA VAL A 148 12.95 13.78 -8.97
C VAL A 148 12.60 12.43 -9.58
N VAL A 149 13.37 11.38 -9.27
CA VAL A 149 13.11 10.02 -9.75
C VAL A 149 11.83 9.48 -9.11
N MET A 150 11.69 9.64 -7.80
CA MET A 150 10.53 9.15 -7.06
C MET A 150 9.24 9.90 -7.43
N LEU A 151 9.30 11.22 -7.61
CA LEU A 151 8.16 12.03 -8.07
C LEU A 151 7.69 11.60 -9.47
N ARG A 152 8.62 11.32 -10.38
CA ARG A 152 8.27 10.80 -11.70
C ARG A 152 7.57 9.44 -11.61
N GLU A 153 8.10 8.52 -10.81
CA GLU A 153 7.49 7.21 -10.61
C GLU A 153 6.10 7.34 -9.96
N ALA A 154 5.97 8.17 -8.92
CA ALA A 154 4.69 8.45 -8.27
C ALA A 154 3.64 8.98 -9.25
N ALA A 155 4.02 9.93 -10.11
CA ALA A 155 3.11 10.45 -11.15
C ALA A 155 2.63 9.35 -12.12
N GLN A 156 3.52 8.43 -12.51
CA GLN A 156 3.16 7.29 -13.34
C GLN A 156 2.24 6.30 -12.61
N VAL A 157 2.48 6.08 -11.32
CA VAL A 157 1.62 5.24 -10.48
C VAL A 157 0.22 5.83 -10.40
N VAL A 158 0.08 7.13 -10.12
CA VAL A 158 -1.22 7.82 -10.09
C VAL A 158 -1.95 7.63 -11.41
N HIS A 159 -1.29 7.96 -12.53
CA HIS A 159 -1.90 7.83 -13.86
C HIS A 159 -2.39 6.40 -14.13
N LYS A 160 -1.55 5.39 -13.90
CA LYS A 160 -1.90 3.99 -14.17
C LYS A 160 -3.00 3.49 -13.24
N ALA A 161 -2.92 3.79 -11.94
CA ALA A 161 -3.90 3.36 -10.95
C ALA A 161 -5.29 3.95 -11.22
N HIS A 162 -5.38 5.23 -11.56
CA HIS A 162 -6.63 5.91 -11.90
C HIS A 162 -7.31 5.29 -13.12
N ARG A 163 -6.56 4.77 -14.09
CA ARG A 163 -7.15 4.06 -15.25
C ARG A 163 -7.90 2.79 -14.88
N HIS A 164 -7.61 2.22 -13.70
CA HIS A 164 -8.27 1.03 -13.15
C HIS A 164 -9.21 1.36 -11.97
N GLY A 165 -9.41 2.64 -11.67
CA GLY A 165 -10.24 3.06 -10.55
C GLY A 165 -9.64 2.73 -9.17
N LEU A 166 -8.35 2.46 -9.08
CA LEU A 166 -7.66 2.27 -7.82
C LEU A 166 -7.41 3.62 -7.14
N VAL A 167 -7.52 3.63 -5.80
CA VAL A 167 -7.11 4.78 -4.99
C VAL A 167 -5.59 4.77 -4.83
N VAL A 168 -4.97 5.95 -4.84
CA VAL A 168 -3.52 6.10 -4.62
C VAL A 168 -3.28 6.85 -3.33
N VAL A 169 -2.35 6.32 -2.52
CA VAL A 169 -1.81 6.97 -1.32
C VAL A 169 -0.32 7.21 -1.54
N LEU A 170 0.12 8.47 -1.37
CA LEU A 170 1.51 8.89 -1.51
C LEU A 170 2.07 9.31 -0.15
#